data_f95c403a9d7faaf82a7e73bbd8b0ebb6
#
_entry.id   f95c403a9d7faaf82a7e73bbd8b0ebb6
#
_cell.length_a   1.000
_cell.length_b   1.000
_cell.length_c   1.000
_cell.angle_alpha   90.00
_cell.angle_beta   90.00
_cell.angle_gamma   90.00
#
_symmetry.space_group_name_H-M   'P 1'
#
loop_
_entity.id
_entity.type
_entity.pdbx_description
1 polymer ?
#
loop_
_entity_poly.entity_id
_entity_poly.type
_entity_poly.pdbx_seq_one_letter_code
_entity_poly.pdbx_strand_id
1 'polypeptide(L)'
;ANPDQPWPGQLPEPSPAVLLDDPVELFDAKGNPVRVTARGLFSADPFRLDAPGRTGRLSWWAGPWSVDERWWEDARSGRTARAQILLGSGQPRDPVQALLLCYRQRRWYLEGVYD
;
A
#
# COMPACT_ATOMS: atom_id res chain seq x y z
N ALA A 1 10.19 16.28 -9.72
CA ALA A 1 9.91 14.86 -9.56
C ALA A 1 11.07 14.04 -10.09
N ASN A 2 11.27 12.91 -9.51
CA ASN A 2 12.32 12.01 -9.92
C ASN A 2 11.78 11.07 -11.00
N PRO A 3 12.28 11.14 -12.23
CA PRO A 3 11.74 10.33 -13.32
C PRO A 3 11.98 8.83 -13.13
N ASP A 4 12.89 8.46 -12.26
CA ASP A 4 13.17 7.05 -12.02
C ASP A 4 12.21 6.39 -11.04
N GLN A 5 11.30 7.16 -10.49
CA GLN A 5 10.34 6.64 -9.52
C GLN A 5 8.94 6.81 -10.06
N PRO A 6 8.08 5.80 -9.92
CA PRO A 6 6.69 5.92 -10.34
C PRO A 6 5.94 6.99 -9.56
N TRP A 7 6.37 7.24 -8.32
CA TRP A 7 5.78 8.29 -7.52
C TRP A 7 6.85 9.22 -7.01
N PRO A 8 6.69 10.52 -7.21
CA PRO A 8 7.62 11.50 -6.67
C PRO A 8 7.35 11.80 -5.20
N GLY A 9 6.38 11.13 -4.60
CA GLY A 9 6.01 11.35 -3.24
C GLY A 9 4.58 10.96 -3.05
N GLN A 10 3.78 11.87 -2.51
CA GLN A 10 2.37 11.62 -2.32
C GLN A 10 1.72 11.25 -3.65
N LEU A 11 0.74 10.35 -3.58
CA LEU A 11 0.09 9.84 -4.77
C LEU A 11 -0.56 10.97 -5.57
N PRO A 12 -0.18 11.12 -6.82
CA PRO A 12 -0.74 12.16 -7.67
C PRO A 12 -1.94 11.65 -8.45
N GLU A 13 -2.55 12.55 -9.15
CA GLU A 13 -3.41 12.22 -10.26
C GLU A 13 -2.55 11.80 -11.43
N PRO A 14 -2.99 10.90 -12.29
CA PRO A 14 -4.30 10.25 -12.29
C PRO A 14 -4.37 9.02 -11.40
N SER A 15 -5.54 8.41 -11.41
CA SER A 15 -5.79 7.19 -10.68
C SER A 15 -4.97 6.02 -11.23
N PRO A 16 -4.86 4.94 -10.48
CA PRO A 16 -4.19 3.74 -10.95
C PRO A 16 -4.79 3.21 -12.24
N ALA A 17 -3.98 2.48 -12.99
CA ALA A 17 -4.42 1.90 -14.26
C ALA A 17 -5.52 0.88 -14.05
N VAL A 18 -5.49 0.15 -12.93
CA VAL A 18 -6.49 -0.87 -12.61
C VAL A 18 -6.95 -0.64 -11.18
N LEU A 19 -8.25 -0.58 -10.97
CA LEU A 19 -8.83 -0.46 -9.64
C LEU A 19 -9.23 -1.84 -9.15
N LEU A 20 -8.83 -2.17 -7.95
CA LEU A 20 -9.03 -3.47 -7.36
C LEU A 20 -9.56 -3.33 -5.93
N ASP A 21 -10.00 -4.44 -5.37
CA ASP A 21 -10.48 -4.45 -4.00
C ASP A 21 -10.18 -5.81 -3.37
N ASP A 22 -9.03 -6.36 -3.70
CA ASP A 22 -8.64 -7.68 -3.22
C ASP A 22 -7.98 -7.57 -1.85
N PRO A 23 -8.41 -8.38 -0.88
CA PRO A 23 -7.73 -8.41 0.40
C PRO A 23 -6.31 -8.94 0.25
N VAL A 24 -5.39 -8.31 0.94
CA VAL A 24 -3.99 -8.69 0.90
C VAL A 24 -3.41 -8.68 2.31
N GLU A 25 -2.22 -9.23 2.46
CA GLU A 25 -1.51 -9.17 3.71
C GLU A 25 -0.15 -8.55 3.50
N LEU A 26 0.24 -7.75 4.49
CA LEU A 26 1.53 -7.08 4.49
C LEU A 26 2.29 -7.59 5.71
N PHE A 27 3.52 -8.03 5.52
CA PHE A 27 4.32 -8.62 6.59
C PHE A 27 5.63 -7.89 6.78
N ASP A 28 6.11 -7.89 8.02
CA ASP A 28 7.43 -7.37 8.31
C ASP A 28 8.50 -8.43 8.03
N ALA A 29 9.76 -8.08 8.31
CA ALA A 29 10.87 -9.00 8.04
C ALA A 29 10.83 -10.25 8.91
N LYS A 30 10.09 -10.22 10.00
CA LYS A 30 9.95 -11.36 10.90
C LYS A 30 8.75 -12.23 10.55
N GLY A 31 7.96 -11.82 9.55
CA GLY A 31 6.78 -12.55 9.16
C GLY A 31 5.53 -12.20 9.95
N ASN A 32 5.57 -11.13 10.73
CA ASN A 32 4.40 -10.68 11.47
C ASN A 32 3.57 -9.74 10.63
N PRO A 33 2.24 -9.80 10.76
CA PRO A 33 1.40 -8.88 9.99
C PRO A 33 1.66 -7.43 10.36
N VAL A 34 1.73 -6.58 9.34
CA VAL A 34 1.89 -5.15 9.53
C VAL A 34 0.51 -4.50 9.51
N ARG A 35 0.26 -3.64 10.47
CA ARG A 35 -1.00 -2.93 10.62
C ARG A 35 -0.73 -1.44 10.72
N VAL A 36 -1.78 -0.65 10.66
CA VAL A 36 -1.68 0.79 10.92
C VAL A 36 -2.08 1.02 12.37
N THR A 37 -1.20 1.68 13.10
CA THR A 37 -1.44 1.96 14.52
C THR A 37 -2.46 3.08 14.70
N ALA A 38 -2.88 3.29 15.93
CA ALA A 38 -3.81 4.39 16.24
C ALA A 38 -3.22 5.75 15.92
N ARG A 39 -1.90 5.84 15.81
CA ARG A 39 -1.24 7.08 15.45
C ARG A 39 -1.10 7.27 13.94
N GLY A 40 -1.57 6.31 13.16
CA GLY A 40 -1.47 6.41 11.71
C GLY A 40 -0.12 6.00 11.17
N LEU A 41 0.61 5.16 11.89
CA LEU A 41 1.91 4.69 11.46
C LEU A 41 1.86 3.19 11.21
N PHE A 42 2.79 2.68 10.41
CA PHE A 42 2.96 1.24 10.29
C PHE A 42 3.39 0.67 11.65
N SER A 43 2.84 -0.49 12.00
CA SER A 43 3.23 -1.17 13.22
C SER A 43 4.66 -1.67 13.18
N ALA A 44 5.17 -1.90 11.97
CA ALA A 44 6.55 -2.27 11.70
C ALA A 44 6.84 -1.95 10.25
N ASP A 45 8.11 -1.92 9.88
CA ASP A 45 8.47 -1.65 8.49
C ASP A 45 7.97 -2.79 7.60
N PRO A 46 7.17 -2.49 6.58
CA PRO A 46 6.70 -3.53 5.68
C PRO A 46 7.84 -4.12 4.86
N PHE A 47 7.81 -5.41 4.70
CA PHE A 47 8.89 -6.14 4.04
C PHE A 47 8.39 -6.99 2.88
N ARG A 48 7.22 -7.60 3.03
CA ARG A 48 6.69 -8.52 2.05
C ARG A 48 5.19 -8.34 1.90
N LEU A 49 4.70 -8.49 0.67
CA LEU A 49 3.28 -8.49 0.36
C LEU A 49 2.85 -9.87 -0.06
N ASP A 50 1.68 -10.29 0.40
CA ASP A 50 1.04 -11.52 -0.03
C ASP A 50 -0.34 -11.17 -0.56
N ALA A 51 -0.50 -11.23 -1.87
CA ALA A 51 -1.73 -10.89 -2.56
C ALA A 51 -1.99 -11.94 -3.62
N PRO A 52 -3.27 -12.12 -4.01
CA PRO A 52 -3.57 -13.07 -5.08
C PRO A 52 -2.83 -12.72 -6.36
N GLY A 53 -1.99 -13.64 -6.81
CA GLY A 53 -1.22 -13.45 -8.03
C GLY A 53 -0.05 -12.48 -7.91
N ARG A 54 0.19 -11.92 -6.73
CA ARG A 54 1.25 -10.96 -6.52
C ARG A 54 1.84 -11.15 -5.14
N THR A 55 2.91 -11.89 -5.06
CA THR A 55 3.57 -12.11 -3.78
C THR A 55 5.04 -11.81 -3.95
N GLY A 56 5.62 -11.07 -3.03
CA GLY A 56 7.03 -10.77 -3.11
C GLY A 56 7.46 -9.74 -2.09
N ARG A 57 8.75 -9.39 -2.17
CA ARG A 57 9.35 -8.43 -1.28
C ARG A 57 9.12 -7.02 -1.79
N LEU A 58 9.03 -6.08 -0.85
CA LEU A 58 8.96 -4.68 -1.18
C LEU A 58 10.36 -4.13 -1.36
N SER A 59 10.56 -3.35 -2.43
CA SER A 59 11.79 -2.61 -2.62
C SER A 59 11.66 -1.18 -2.13
N TRP A 60 10.43 -0.71 -1.89
CA TRP A 60 10.18 0.65 -1.43
C TRP A 60 8.75 0.76 -0.94
N TRP A 61 8.52 1.66 -0.02
CA TRP A 61 7.18 1.94 0.46
C TRP A 61 7.10 3.38 0.96
N ALA A 62 5.89 3.90 1.01
CA ALA A 62 5.61 5.22 1.53
C ALA A 62 4.23 5.24 2.16
N GLY A 63 4.06 6.09 3.14
CA GLY A 63 2.84 6.18 3.91
C GLY A 63 3.02 5.59 5.29
N PRO A 64 1.92 5.22 5.94
CA PRO A 64 0.55 5.40 5.46
C PRO A 64 0.08 6.85 5.57
N TRP A 65 -0.90 7.18 4.76
CA TRP A 65 -1.57 8.49 4.83
C TRP A 65 -3.00 8.26 5.25
N SER A 66 -3.49 9.10 6.14
CA SER A 66 -4.90 9.08 6.48
C SER A 66 -5.71 9.57 5.31
N VAL A 67 -6.81 8.89 5.03
CA VAL A 67 -7.76 9.31 4.03
C VAL A 67 -9.02 9.66 4.77
N ASP A 68 -9.34 10.94 4.81
CA ASP A 68 -10.45 11.42 5.61
C ASP A 68 -11.40 12.25 4.75
N GLU A 69 -11.82 11.66 3.64
CA GLU A 69 -12.68 12.35 2.70
C GLU A 69 -14.11 12.42 3.18
N ARG A 70 -14.46 11.57 4.12
CA ARG A 70 -15.84 11.49 4.61
C ARG A 70 -15.89 11.53 6.11
N TRP A 71 -15.17 12.48 6.64
CA TRP A 71 -15.09 12.64 8.09
C TRP A 71 -16.48 12.87 8.72
N TRP A 72 -17.41 13.40 7.95
CA TRP A 72 -18.76 13.65 8.47
C TRP A 72 -19.65 12.42 8.48
N GLU A 73 -19.28 11.40 7.73
CA GLU A 73 -20.15 10.25 7.61
C GLU A 73 -20.06 9.33 8.76
N ASP A 74 -18.86 9.11 9.26
CA ASP A 74 -18.80 7.96 10.10
C ASP A 74 -17.55 7.78 10.91
N ALA A 75 -17.70 8.07 12.17
CA ALA A 75 -16.70 7.66 13.14
C ALA A 75 -16.67 6.14 13.29
N ARG A 76 -17.74 5.44 12.88
CA ARG A 76 -17.83 4.00 13.05
C ARG A 76 -17.12 3.20 11.99
N SER A 77 -16.99 3.75 10.80
CA SER A 77 -16.28 3.04 9.74
C SER A 77 -14.79 2.94 10.02
N GLY A 78 -14.35 3.64 11.05
CA GLY A 78 -12.96 3.65 11.39
C GLY A 78 -12.16 4.49 10.44
N ARG A 79 -10.86 4.50 10.66
CA ARG A 79 -9.96 5.28 9.85
C ARG A 79 -9.54 4.50 8.63
N THR A 80 -9.47 5.19 7.53
CA THR A 80 -8.95 4.64 6.29
C THR A 80 -7.59 5.26 6.05
N ALA A 81 -6.66 4.45 5.59
CA ALA A 81 -5.33 4.93 5.25
C ALA A 81 -4.92 4.31 3.93
N ARG A 82 -3.98 4.96 3.25
CA ARG A 82 -3.40 4.46 2.01
C ARG A 82 -1.91 4.38 2.14
N ALA A 83 -1.33 3.45 1.41
CA ALA A 83 0.11 3.31 1.33
C ALA A 83 0.50 2.94 -0.09
N GLN A 84 1.68 3.37 -0.48
CA GLN A 84 2.25 3.04 -1.78
C GLN A 84 3.40 2.09 -1.58
N ILE A 85 3.48 1.06 -2.41
CA ILE A 85 4.60 0.14 -2.35
C ILE A 85 5.13 -0.16 -3.74
N LEU A 86 6.39 -0.51 -3.79
CA LEU A 86 6.99 -1.10 -4.98
C LEU A 86 7.28 -2.54 -4.66
N LEU A 87 6.63 -3.43 -5.39
CA LEU A 87 6.78 -4.87 -5.21
C LEU A 87 7.77 -5.37 -6.24
N GLY A 88 8.76 -6.13 -5.78
CA GLY A 88 9.78 -6.65 -6.64
C GLY A 88 11.12 -5.98 -6.43
N SER A 89 12.16 -6.55 -7.02
CA SER A 89 13.53 -6.09 -6.81
C SER A 89 14.05 -5.23 -7.96
N GLY A 90 13.33 -5.14 -9.07
CA GLY A 90 13.78 -4.42 -10.24
C GLY A 90 14.69 -5.24 -11.14
N GLN A 91 14.96 -6.48 -10.79
CA GLN A 91 15.72 -7.37 -11.65
C GLN A 91 14.88 -7.83 -12.84
N PRO A 92 15.50 -8.25 -13.95
CA PRO A 92 14.73 -8.68 -15.12
C PRO A 92 13.69 -9.75 -14.83
N ARG A 93 13.98 -10.66 -13.91
CA ARG A 93 13.05 -11.73 -13.55
C ARG A 93 12.06 -11.31 -12.47
N ASP A 94 12.27 -10.15 -11.90
CA ASP A 94 11.46 -9.65 -10.80
C ASP A 94 11.30 -8.14 -10.96
N PRO A 95 10.61 -7.72 -12.02
CA PRO A 95 10.43 -6.29 -12.27
C PRO A 95 9.62 -5.65 -11.15
N VAL A 96 9.87 -4.37 -10.94
CA VAL A 96 9.15 -3.62 -9.92
C VAL A 96 7.75 -3.30 -10.42
N GLN A 97 6.77 -3.52 -9.56
CA GLN A 97 5.39 -3.14 -9.82
C GLN A 97 4.92 -2.19 -8.73
N ALA A 98 4.32 -1.09 -9.14
CA ALA A 98 3.83 -0.08 -8.21
C ALA A 98 2.39 -0.37 -7.84
N LEU A 99 2.12 -0.43 -6.55
CA LEU A 99 0.82 -0.77 -6.02
C LEU A 99 0.33 0.28 -5.04
N LEU A 100 -0.98 0.46 -5.02
CA LEU A 100 -1.64 1.30 -4.03
C LEU A 100 -2.44 0.39 -3.11
N LEU A 101 -2.17 0.48 -1.82
CA LEU A 101 -2.87 -0.31 -0.81
C LEU A 101 -3.78 0.60 0.00
N CYS A 102 -4.92 0.05 0.39
CA CYS A 102 -5.87 0.73 1.26
C CYS A 102 -6.02 -0.08 2.54
N TYR A 103 -5.95 0.60 3.68
CA TYR A 103 -6.15 -0.03 4.98
C TYR A 103 -7.47 0.47 5.55
N ARG A 104 -8.38 -0.46 5.78
CA ARG A 104 -9.67 -0.14 6.40
C ARG A 104 -10.13 -1.34 7.20
N GLN A 105 -10.79 -1.08 8.30
CA GLN A 105 -11.30 -2.13 9.17
C GLN A 105 -10.23 -3.15 9.55
N ARG A 106 -9.03 -2.62 9.82
CA ARG A 106 -7.88 -3.42 10.26
C ARG A 106 -7.40 -4.42 9.22
N ARG A 107 -7.64 -4.16 7.95
CA ARG A 107 -7.25 -5.06 6.87
C ARG A 107 -6.73 -4.27 5.69
N TRP A 108 -5.75 -4.84 5.02
CA TRP A 108 -5.21 -4.25 3.80
C TRP A 108 -5.96 -4.77 2.59
N TYR A 109 -6.14 -3.90 1.62
CA TYR A 109 -6.72 -4.23 0.32
C TYR A 109 -5.84 -3.65 -0.77
N LEU A 110 -5.73 -4.39 -1.88
CA LEU A 110 -5.06 -3.87 -3.06
C LEU A 110 -6.06 -2.97 -3.77
N GLU A 111 -5.80 -1.69 -3.78
CA GLU A 111 -6.73 -0.72 -4.36
C GLU A 111 -6.41 -0.45 -5.82
N GLY A 112 -5.15 -0.46 -6.19
CA GLY A 112 -4.79 -0.19 -7.57
C GLY A 112 -3.41 -0.68 -7.92
N VAL A 113 -3.21 -0.85 -9.22
CA VAL A 113 -1.93 -1.25 -9.79
C VAL A 113 -1.54 -0.18 -10.80
N TYR A 114 -0.30 0.28 -10.71
CA TYR A 114 0.23 1.24 -11.67
C TYR A 114 1.18 0.52 -12.62
N ASP A 115 1.05 0.84 -13.86
CA ASP A 115 1.95 0.28 -14.88
C ASP A 115 3.17 1.15 -15.08
#